data_c1ca985f0c36a408c384f28a6fc38849
#
_entry.id   c1ca985f0c36a408c384f28a6fc38849
#
_cell.length_a   1.000
_cell.length_b   1.000
_cell.length_c   1.000
_cell.angle_alpha   90.00
_cell.angle_beta   90.00
_cell.angle_gamma   90.00
#
_symmetry.space_group_name_H-M   'P 1'
#
loop_
_entity.id
_entity.type
_entity.pdbx_description
1 polymer ?
#
loop_
_entity_poly.entity_id
_entity_poly.type
_entity_poly.pdbx_seq_one_letter_code
_entity_poly.pdbx_strand_id
1 'polypeptide(L)'
;MLCMSLCSCLVGQQPIEILDQYIQTALDNNSAVKHSFSVWKSEESKIATAKGLPNPTVSFGYFLENVETAAGPQEYKIGLNQKIPFFGKRTHTSRIQSAQSKKAYYLYQKRQLVIMDKVRSTWLDTYYLSKLTDLT
;
A
#
# COMPACT_ATOMS: atom_id res chain seq x y z
N MET A 1 -35.30 -50.41 10.82
CA MET A 1 -34.70 -50.71 9.51
C MET A 1 -34.88 -49.51 8.59
N LEU A 2 -33.92 -49.15 7.90
CA LEU A 2 -33.68 -48.08 6.90
C LEU A 2 -33.01 -46.80 7.48
N CYS A 3 -31.71 -46.91 7.59
CA CYS A 3 -30.83 -45.77 7.62
C CYS A 3 -29.52 -46.17 6.88
N MET A 4 -29.50 -46.04 5.57
CA MET A 4 -28.29 -46.14 4.76
C MET A 4 -28.60 -45.57 3.36
N SER A 5 -28.02 -44.47 3.03
CA SER A 5 -27.58 -44.09 1.70
C SER A 5 -27.66 -42.58 1.47
N LEU A 6 -26.71 -41.82 1.96
CA LEU A 6 -26.42 -40.45 1.50
C LEU A 6 -24.95 -40.11 1.81
N CYS A 7 -24.04 -40.90 1.22
CA CYS A 7 -22.62 -40.63 1.37
C CYS A 7 -21.88 -40.91 0.04
N SER A 8 -22.20 -40.18 -1.02
CA SER A 8 -21.52 -40.40 -2.32
C SER A 8 -21.47 -39.18 -3.24
N CYS A 9 -21.43 -37.94 -2.71
CA CYS A 9 -21.32 -36.74 -3.55
C CYS A 9 -20.15 -35.80 -3.19
N LEU A 10 -19.13 -36.25 -2.45
CA LEU A 10 -18.06 -35.37 -1.93
C LEU A 10 -16.70 -35.52 -2.65
N VAL A 11 -16.60 -36.32 -3.72
CA VAL A 11 -15.29 -36.57 -4.38
C VAL A 11 -14.94 -35.57 -5.48
N GLY A 12 -15.87 -34.73 -5.92
CA GLY A 12 -15.64 -33.79 -7.04
C GLY A 12 -15.16 -32.38 -6.67
N GLN A 13 -15.15 -32.00 -5.40
CA GLN A 13 -14.84 -30.61 -5.00
C GLN A 13 -13.38 -30.38 -4.54
N GLN A 14 -12.60 -31.41 -4.31
CA GLN A 14 -11.25 -31.32 -3.74
C GLN A 14 -10.20 -30.54 -4.58
N PRO A 15 -10.14 -30.64 -5.91
CA PRO A 15 -9.08 -29.95 -6.66
C PRO A 15 -9.21 -28.44 -6.71
N ILE A 16 -10.43 -27.89 -6.59
CA ILE A 16 -10.68 -26.43 -6.61
C ILE A 16 -10.33 -25.83 -5.25
N GLU A 17 -10.69 -26.47 -4.17
CA GLU A 17 -10.40 -26.02 -2.81
C GLU A 17 -8.88 -25.98 -2.53
N ILE A 18 -8.15 -26.96 -3.04
CA ILE A 18 -6.68 -27.02 -2.96
C ILE A 18 -6.05 -25.86 -3.75
N LEU A 19 -6.55 -25.55 -4.94
CA LEU A 19 -6.06 -24.41 -5.74
C LEU A 19 -6.25 -23.08 -5.01
N ASP A 20 -7.39 -22.87 -4.38
CA ASP A 20 -7.67 -21.64 -3.63
C ASP A 20 -6.74 -21.51 -2.42
N GLN A 21 -6.39 -22.59 -1.73
CA GLN A 21 -5.41 -22.58 -0.66
C GLN A 21 -4.01 -22.19 -1.16
N TYR A 22 -3.57 -22.70 -2.31
CA TYR A 22 -2.30 -22.30 -2.93
C TYR A 22 -2.31 -20.83 -3.32
N ILE A 23 -3.40 -20.31 -3.87
CA ILE A 23 -3.54 -18.90 -4.22
C ILE A 23 -3.42 -18.03 -2.96
N GLN A 24 -4.14 -18.34 -1.88
CA GLN A 24 -4.07 -17.58 -0.63
C GLN A 24 -2.65 -17.62 -0.05
N THR A 25 -2.05 -18.79 0.03
CA THR A 25 -0.67 -18.96 0.52
C THR A 25 0.32 -18.13 -0.30
N ALA A 26 0.16 -18.12 -1.63
CA ALA A 26 1.02 -17.34 -2.51
C ALA A 26 0.84 -15.83 -2.32
N LEU A 27 -0.40 -15.35 -2.17
CA LEU A 27 -0.68 -13.92 -1.94
C LEU A 27 -0.12 -13.46 -0.58
N ASP A 28 -0.30 -14.27 0.47
CA ASP A 28 0.12 -13.92 1.83
C ASP A 28 1.63 -13.93 1.99
N ASN A 29 2.35 -14.76 1.25
CA ASN A 29 3.80 -14.90 1.38
C ASN A 29 4.60 -14.16 0.30
N ASN A 30 3.95 -13.64 -0.73
CA ASN A 30 4.66 -12.97 -1.82
C ASN A 30 5.15 -11.57 -1.41
N SER A 31 6.48 -11.37 -1.45
CA SER A 31 7.12 -10.10 -1.10
C SER A 31 6.70 -8.94 -2.00
N ALA A 32 6.44 -9.18 -3.30
CA ALA A 32 6.03 -8.14 -4.23
C ALA A 32 4.58 -7.67 -3.97
N VAL A 33 3.69 -8.55 -3.50
CA VAL A 33 2.34 -8.20 -3.05
C VAL A 33 2.41 -7.37 -1.78
N LYS A 34 3.19 -7.80 -0.78
CA LYS A 34 3.41 -7.06 0.48
C LYS A 34 4.02 -5.68 0.23
N HIS A 35 4.99 -5.58 -0.66
CA HIS A 35 5.58 -4.30 -1.06
C HIS A 35 4.54 -3.36 -1.67
N SER A 36 3.74 -3.84 -2.63
CA SER A 36 2.70 -3.03 -3.28
C SER A 36 1.63 -2.57 -2.29
N PHE A 37 1.28 -3.39 -1.30
CA PHE A 37 0.39 -3.02 -0.21
C PHE A 37 0.99 -1.90 0.66
N SER A 38 2.27 -2.01 1.04
CA SER A 38 2.95 -0.99 1.83
C SER A 38 3.07 0.34 1.08
N VAL A 39 3.32 0.30 -0.23
CA VAL A 39 3.31 1.50 -1.09
C VAL A 39 1.95 2.16 -1.08
N TRP A 40 0.87 1.40 -1.28
CA TRP A 40 -0.49 1.94 -1.21
C TRP A 40 -0.77 2.59 0.16
N LYS A 41 -0.45 1.91 1.27
CA LYS A 41 -0.64 2.45 2.62
C LYS A 41 0.18 3.73 2.86
N SER A 42 1.39 3.80 2.33
CA SER A 42 2.21 5.02 2.36
C SER A 42 1.54 6.18 1.61
N GLU A 43 1.02 5.94 0.40
CA GLU A 43 0.32 6.98 -0.36
C GLU A 43 -1.00 7.41 0.31
N GLU A 44 -1.70 6.50 0.97
CA GLU A 44 -2.91 6.80 1.74
C GLU A 44 -2.62 7.73 2.92
N SER A 45 -1.55 7.46 3.69
CA SER A 45 -1.16 8.31 4.83
C SER A 45 -0.77 9.73 4.43
N LYS A 46 -0.22 9.93 3.23
CA LYS A 46 0.12 11.26 2.69
C LYS A 46 -1.10 12.17 2.46
N ILE A 47 -2.31 11.60 2.33
CA ILE A 47 -3.54 12.39 2.19
C ILE A 47 -3.77 13.27 3.44
N ALA A 48 -3.54 12.72 4.62
CA ALA A 48 -3.67 13.47 5.87
C ALA A 48 -2.64 14.61 5.94
N THR A 49 -1.40 14.33 5.56
CA THR A 49 -0.33 15.35 5.50
C THR A 49 -0.64 16.44 4.49
N ALA A 50 -1.20 16.09 3.32
CA ALA A 50 -1.58 17.04 2.28
C ALA A 50 -2.72 18.00 2.72
N LYS A 51 -3.56 17.59 3.67
CA LYS A 51 -4.59 18.42 4.30
C LYS A 51 -4.03 19.29 5.41
N GLY A 52 -2.89 18.93 6.01
CA GLY A 52 -2.27 19.63 7.11
C GLY A 52 -1.71 21.01 6.73
N LEU A 53 -1.42 21.82 7.72
CA LEU A 53 -0.57 23.00 7.57
C LEU A 53 0.90 22.53 7.57
N PRO A 54 1.79 23.17 6.79
CA PRO A 54 3.22 22.96 6.94
C PRO A 54 3.68 23.22 8.37
N ASN A 55 4.70 22.52 8.82
CA ASN A 55 5.24 22.71 10.16
C ASN A 55 5.80 24.13 10.32
N PRO A 56 5.62 24.76 11.48
CA PRO A 56 6.27 26.03 11.79
C PRO A 56 7.78 25.84 11.85
N THR A 57 8.52 26.80 11.36
CA THR A 57 9.98 26.84 11.45
C THR A 57 10.39 27.82 12.56
N VAL A 58 11.12 27.29 13.55
CA VAL A 58 11.75 28.10 14.57
C VAL A 58 13.20 28.34 14.15
N SER A 59 13.63 29.60 14.14
CA SER A 59 15.01 29.97 13.89
C SER A 59 15.59 30.66 15.10
N PHE A 60 16.82 30.29 15.43
CA PHE A 60 17.61 30.96 16.46
C PHE A 60 18.91 31.41 15.82
N GLY A 61 19.26 32.68 16.01
CA GLY A 61 20.51 33.29 15.58
C GLY A 61 21.20 33.95 16.75
N TYR A 62 22.50 33.72 16.90
CA TYR A 62 23.38 34.45 17.84
C TYR A 62 24.42 35.19 17.01
N PHE A 63 24.59 36.48 17.29
CA PHE A 63 25.55 37.34 16.58
C PHE A 63 26.84 37.41 17.42
N LEU A 64 27.95 37.00 16.83
CA LEU A 64 29.29 37.05 17.45
C LEU A 64 29.82 38.51 17.50
N GLU A 65 29.40 39.36 16.57
CA GLU A 65 29.62 40.80 16.59
C GLU A 65 28.26 41.51 16.74
N ASN A 66 28.21 42.53 17.61
CA ASN A 66 27.01 43.28 17.83
C ASN A 66 26.58 44.02 16.58
N VAL A 67 25.39 43.68 16.04
CA VAL A 67 24.79 44.43 14.93
C VAL A 67 24.00 45.60 15.50
N GLU A 68 24.43 46.82 15.19
CA GLU A 68 23.69 48.02 15.59
C GLU A 68 22.38 48.11 14.82
N THR A 69 21.27 48.14 15.54
CA THR A 69 19.93 48.39 15.02
C THR A 69 19.36 49.67 15.56
N ALA A 70 18.29 50.17 14.95
CA ALA A 70 17.60 51.38 15.41
C ALA A 70 17.10 51.28 16.88
N ALA A 71 17.04 50.08 17.44
CA ALA A 71 16.61 49.81 18.83
C ALA A 71 17.79 49.47 19.77
N GLY A 72 19.05 49.49 19.27
CA GLY A 72 20.27 49.14 20.02
C GLY A 72 21.00 47.90 19.49
N PRO A 73 22.11 47.48 20.15
CA PRO A 73 22.89 46.33 19.73
C PRO A 73 22.09 45.03 19.87
N GLN A 74 22.11 44.21 18.81
CA GLN A 74 21.41 42.92 18.75
C GLN A 74 22.40 41.78 18.95
N GLU A 75 22.23 41.02 20.03
CA GLU A 75 23.06 39.87 20.37
C GLU A 75 22.43 38.53 19.93
N TYR A 76 21.11 38.43 19.99
CA TYR A 76 20.38 37.20 19.60
C TYR A 76 19.08 37.54 18.84
N LYS A 77 18.66 36.58 18.02
CA LYS A 77 17.40 36.68 17.27
C LYS A 77 16.65 35.36 17.38
N ILE A 78 15.41 35.39 17.79
CA ILE A 78 14.49 34.27 17.75
C ILE A 78 13.39 34.60 16.73
N GLY A 79 13.18 33.70 15.78
CA GLY A 79 12.16 33.86 14.76
C GLY A 79 11.24 32.64 14.72
N LEU A 80 9.94 32.88 14.59
CA LEU A 80 8.92 31.86 14.30
C LEU A 80 8.29 32.17 12.94
N ASN A 81 8.41 31.26 12.01
CA ASN A 81 7.85 31.42 10.68
C ASN A 81 6.83 30.31 10.40
N GLN A 82 5.58 30.67 10.11
CA GLN A 82 4.51 29.78 9.73
C GLN A 82 4.05 30.08 8.31
N LYS A 83 4.28 29.13 7.38
CA LYS A 83 3.79 29.24 6.02
C LYS A 83 2.31 28.87 5.94
N ILE A 84 1.47 29.80 5.56
CA ILE A 84 0.03 29.59 5.36
C ILE A 84 -0.23 29.51 3.84
N PRO A 85 -0.60 28.34 3.29
CA PRO A 85 -0.91 28.21 1.86
C PRO A 85 -2.18 28.99 1.51
N PHE A 86 -2.22 29.56 0.29
CA PHE A 86 -3.39 30.28 -0.24
C PHE A 86 -4.64 29.37 -0.25
N PHE A 87 -5.80 29.99 -0.10
CA PHE A 87 -7.11 29.31 -0.11
C PHE A 87 -7.28 28.41 -1.34
N GLY A 88 -7.80 27.19 -1.16
CA GLY A 88 -8.00 26.20 -2.23
C GLY A 88 -6.78 25.32 -2.55
N LYS A 89 -5.54 25.80 -2.39
CA LYS A 89 -4.34 25.01 -2.70
C LYS A 89 -4.29 23.67 -1.96
N ARG A 90 -4.63 23.64 -0.68
CA ARG A 90 -4.67 22.44 0.16
C ARG A 90 -5.70 21.43 -0.35
N THR A 91 -6.88 21.90 -0.76
CA THR A 91 -7.93 21.03 -1.33
C THR A 91 -7.46 20.38 -2.62
N HIS A 92 -6.83 21.13 -3.52
CA HIS A 92 -6.32 20.58 -4.77
C HIS A 92 -5.17 19.60 -4.52
N THR A 93 -4.22 19.92 -3.64
CA THR A 93 -3.13 19.01 -3.26
C THR A 93 -3.67 17.72 -2.65
N SER A 94 -4.67 17.79 -1.77
CA SER A 94 -5.32 16.62 -1.18
C SER A 94 -6.03 15.76 -2.25
N ARG A 95 -6.69 16.37 -3.26
CA ARG A 95 -7.31 15.64 -4.37
C ARG A 95 -6.27 14.92 -5.23
N ILE A 96 -5.15 15.57 -5.54
CA ILE A 96 -4.04 14.95 -6.27
C ILE A 96 -3.51 13.75 -5.47
N GLN A 97 -3.26 13.91 -4.17
CA GLN A 97 -2.78 12.83 -3.33
C GLN A 97 -3.78 11.66 -3.21
N SER A 98 -5.08 11.97 -3.16
CA SER A 98 -6.14 10.94 -3.20
C SER A 98 -6.14 10.17 -4.52
N ALA A 99 -5.91 10.83 -5.65
CA ALA A 99 -5.79 10.16 -6.95
C ALA A 99 -4.54 9.27 -7.02
N GLN A 100 -3.40 9.72 -6.43
CA GLN A 100 -2.17 8.92 -6.33
C GLN A 100 -2.36 7.68 -5.45
N SER A 101 -3.05 7.81 -4.33
CA SER A 101 -3.42 6.67 -3.47
C SER A 101 -4.30 5.66 -4.21
N LYS A 102 -5.30 6.13 -4.97
CA LYS A 102 -6.13 5.24 -5.82
C LYS A 102 -5.30 4.52 -6.88
N LYS A 103 -4.37 5.23 -7.53
CA LYS A 103 -3.44 4.61 -8.50
C LYS A 103 -2.61 3.50 -7.83
N ALA A 104 -2.05 3.76 -6.65
CA ALA A 104 -1.28 2.77 -5.91
C ALA A 104 -2.14 1.55 -5.50
N TYR A 105 -3.40 1.76 -5.13
CA TYR A 105 -4.36 0.69 -4.85
C TYR A 105 -4.61 -0.21 -6.06
N TYR A 106 -4.86 0.36 -7.25
CA TYR A 106 -5.05 -0.43 -8.46
C TYR A 106 -3.78 -1.18 -8.89
N LEU A 107 -2.59 -0.62 -8.64
CA LEU A 107 -1.33 -1.33 -8.87
C LEU A 107 -1.17 -2.51 -7.91
N TYR A 108 -1.58 -2.37 -6.65
CA TYR A 108 -1.63 -3.48 -5.70
C TYR A 108 -2.59 -4.58 -6.17
N GLN A 109 -3.83 -4.24 -6.56
CA GLN A 109 -4.78 -5.21 -7.11
C GLN A 109 -4.23 -5.91 -8.37
N LYS A 110 -3.65 -5.15 -9.29
CA LYS A 110 -2.98 -5.72 -10.47
C LYS A 110 -1.91 -6.74 -10.09
N ARG A 111 -1.10 -6.44 -9.06
CA ARG A 111 -0.07 -7.37 -8.58
C ARG A 111 -0.67 -8.66 -8.04
N GLN A 112 -1.75 -8.58 -7.29
CA GLN A 112 -2.46 -9.77 -6.81
C GLN A 112 -2.96 -10.63 -7.99
N LEU A 113 -3.62 -10.01 -8.98
CA LEU A 113 -4.11 -10.73 -10.17
C LEU A 113 -3.00 -11.45 -10.93
N VAL A 114 -1.84 -10.80 -11.12
CA VAL A 114 -0.68 -11.43 -11.79
C VAL A 114 -0.17 -12.65 -11.03
N ILE A 115 -0.14 -12.60 -9.69
CA ILE A 115 0.28 -13.76 -8.88
C ILE A 115 -0.76 -14.88 -8.94
N MET A 116 -2.05 -14.54 -8.84
CA MET A 116 -3.15 -15.50 -8.96
C MET A 116 -3.12 -16.23 -10.30
N ASP A 117 -2.92 -15.49 -11.41
CA ASP A 117 -2.83 -16.05 -12.75
C ASP A 117 -1.63 -17.00 -12.87
N LYS A 118 -0.48 -16.60 -12.35
CA LYS A 118 0.72 -17.44 -12.35
C LYS A 118 0.54 -18.73 -11.55
N VAL A 119 -0.11 -18.67 -10.39
CA VAL A 119 -0.40 -19.89 -9.59
C VAL A 119 -1.36 -20.80 -10.34
N ARG A 120 -2.41 -20.25 -10.95
CA ARG A 120 -3.39 -21.02 -11.73
C ARG A 120 -2.76 -21.71 -12.93
N SER A 121 -1.96 -20.99 -13.71
CA SER A 121 -1.30 -21.59 -14.89
C SER A 121 -0.36 -22.70 -14.48
N THR A 122 0.49 -22.49 -13.47
CA THR A 122 1.42 -23.53 -12.99
C THR A 122 0.68 -24.73 -12.43
N TRP A 123 -0.42 -24.52 -11.72
CA TRP A 123 -1.24 -25.63 -11.20
C TRP A 123 -1.87 -26.44 -12.32
N LEU A 124 -2.42 -25.78 -13.37
CA LEU A 124 -2.99 -26.45 -14.55
C LEU A 124 -1.94 -27.25 -15.29
N ASP A 125 -0.74 -26.70 -15.49
CA ASP A 125 0.36 -27.42 -16.15
C ASP A 125 0.75 -28.67 -15.36
N THR A 126 0.87 -28.55 -14.04
CA THR A 126 1.19 -29.68 -13.16
C THR A 126 0.09 -30.75 -13.18
N TYR A 127 -1.17 -30.31 -13.11
CA TYR A 127 -2.32 -31.22 -13.19
C TYR A 127 -2.37 -31.95 -14.51
N TYR A 128 -2.14 -31.27 -15.64
CA TYR A 128 -2.09 -31.88 -16.96
C TYR A 128 -0.97 -32.91 -17.07
N LEU A 129 0.23 -32.57 -16.60
CA LEU A 129 1.36 -33.52 -16.60
C LEU A 129 1.09 -34.77 -15.74
N SER A 130 0.47 -34.59 -14.56
CA SER A 130 0.12 -35.73 -13.71
C SER A 130 -0.88 -36.67 -14.40
N LYS A 131 -1.86 -36.13 -15.14
CA LYS A 131 -2.81 -36.93 -15.90
C LYS A 131 -2.19 -37.64 -17.08
N LEU A 132 -1.18 -37.08 -17.73
CA LEU A 132 -0.44 -37.75 -18.77
C LEU A 132 0.36 -38.96 -18.23
N THR A 133 0.95 -38.83 -17.03
CA THR A 133 1.69 -39.94 -16.40
C THR A 133 0.78 -41.06 -15.92
N ASP A 134 -0.48 -40.78 -15.56
CA ASP A 134 -1.47 -41.78 -15.18
C ASP A 134 -1.96 -42.64 -16.37
N LEU A 135 -1.77 -42.13 -17.61
CA LEU A 135 -2.21 -42.80 -18.86
C LEU A 135 -1.11 -43.63 -19.53
N THR A 136 0.13 -43.60 -19.08
CA THR A 136 1.27 -44.35 -19.58
C THR A 136 1.67 -45.47 -18.66
#